data_db165573cf3e0feada1140d1cda0ea9d
#
_entry.id   db165573cf3e0feada1140d1cda0ea9d
#
_cell.length_a   1.000
_cell.length_b   1.000
_cell.length_c   1.000
_cell.angle_alpha   90.00
_cell.angle_beta   90.00
_cell.angle_gamma   90.00
#
_symmetry.space_group_name_H-M   'P 1'
#
loop_
_entity.id
_entity.type
_entity.pdbx_description
1 polymer ?
#
loop_
_entity_poly.entity_id
_entity_poly.type
_entity_poly.pdbx_seq_one_letter_code
_entity_poly.pdbx_strand_id
1 'polypeptide(L)'
;MREMSIVAFLSAVFVVTLVTADAQTKVLPAAAVSAAEIQALMGPRKPNTLPNIRVVDAGGHNVGVGVLYRAEGQTQNTAVHFKVSEVYHVMKGSGTLVTGGTVVNPKTRAADSVEVTREDGPGVTGTAIQGGVTHQLKEGDVIVIPAGTPHWFSKIDGSLAYLVIRIDPSQLIALQ
;
A
#
# COMPACT_ATOMS: atom_id res chain seq x y z
N MET A 1 5.66 -73.16 49.21
CA MET A 1 4.78 -72.81 48.08
C MET A 1 4.85 -71.27 47.93
N ARG A 2 5.46 -70.79 46.86
CA ARG A 2 5.59 -69.36 46.57
C ARG A 2 4.58 -69.02 45.46
N GLU A 3 3.62 -68.19 45.81
CA GLU A 3 2.66 -67.69 44.81
C GLU A 3 3.34 -66.57 43.97
N MET A 4 3.26 -66.75 42.67
CA MET A 4 3.78 -65.81 41.66
C MET A 4 2.64 -64.95 41.14
N SER A 5 2.58 -63.67 41.60
CA SER A 5 1.60 -62.70 41.11
C SER A 5 2.04 -62.19 39.75
N ILE A 6 1.25 -62.40 38.74
CA ILE A 6 1.41 -61.85 37.41
C ILE A 6 0.74 -60.48 37.39
N VAL A 7 1.51 -59.42 37.23
CA VAL A 7 1.01 -58.04 36.99
C VAL A 7 0.88 -57.85 35.48
N ALA A 8 -0.36 -57.75 35.02
CA ALA A 8 -0.65 -57.42 33.61
C ALA A 8 -0.59 -55.90 33.40
N PHE A 9 0.37 -55.46 32.60
CA PHE A 9 0.44 -54.07 32.14
C PHE A 9 -0.55 -53.86 30.96
N LEU A 10 -1.60 -53.08 31.16
CA LEU A 10 -2.48 -52.62 30.10
C LEU A 10 -1.84 -51.37 29.47
N SER A 11 -1.32 -51.50 28.25
CA SER A 11 -0.85 -50.36 27.46
C SER A 11 -2.05 -49.73 26.73
N ALA A 12 -2.47 -48.56 27.16
CA ALA A 12 -3.44 -47.76 26.44
C ALA A 12 -2.80 -47.07 25.26
N VAL A 13 -3.19 -47.46 24.04
CA VAL A 13 -2.76 -46.76 22.81
C VAL A 13 -3.67 -45.54 22.60
N PHE A 14 -3.14 -44.36 22.81
CA PHE A 14 -3.82 -43.11 22.48
C PHE A 14 -3.68 -42.86 20.96
N VAL A 15 -4.75 -43.06 20.21
CA VAL A 15 -4.83 -42.65 18.80
C VAL A 15 -5.19 -41.17 18.77
N VAL A 16 -4.21 -40.32 18.50
CA VAL A 16 -4.42 -38.88 18.22
C VAL A 16 -4.85 -38.76 16.77
N THR A 17 -6.14 -38.58 16.51
CA THR A 17 -6.63 -38.18 15.19
C THR A 17 -6.32 -36.71 14.98
N LEU A 18 -5.34 -36.40 14.14
CA LEU A 18 -5.09 -35.05 13.61
C LEU A 18 -6.26 -34.70 12.67
N VAL A 19 -7.20 -33.91 13.16
CA VAL A 19 -8.18 -33.22 12.30
C VAL A 19 -7.45 -32.10 11.59
N THR A 20 -7.03 -32.33 10.35
CA THR A 20 -6.60 -31.25 9.45
C THR A 20 -7.85 -30.44 9.10
N ALA A 21 -8.03 -29.28 9.71
CA ALA A 21 -9.00 -28.31 9.24
C ALA A 21 -8.51 -27.83 7.86
N ASP A 22 -9.17 -28.27 6.79
CA ASP A 22 -9.02 -27.66 5.48
C ASP A 22 -9.51 -26.20 5.62
N ALA A 23 -8.54 -25.27 5.69
CA ALA A 23 -8.85 -23.86 5.62
C ALA A 23 -9.34 -23.57 4.20
N GLN A 24 -10.65 -23.68 3.99
CA GLN A 24 -11.29 -23.32 2.74
C GLN A 24 -10.92 -21.88 2.41
N THR A 25 -10.06 -21.68 1.41
CA THR A 25 -9.63 -20.35 0.96
C THR A 25 -10.88 -19.58 0.56
N LYS A 26 -11.17 -18.50 1.30
CA LYS A 26 -12.31 -17.62 1.01
C LYS A 26 -12.11 -17.03 -0.39
N VAL A 27 -12.97 -17.40 -1.34
CA VAL A 27 -12.95 -16.80 -2.67
C VAL A 27 -13.49 -15.38 -2.55
N LEU A 28 -12.63 -14.39 -2.85
CA LEU A 28 -12.99 -12.99 -2.85
C LEU A 28 -13.45 -12.57 -4.25
N PRO A 29 -14.53 -11.79 -4.38
CA PRO A 29 -14.97 -11.28 -5.67
C PRO A 29 -13.96 -10.24 -6.21
N ALA A 30 -13.82 -10.16 -7.53
CA ALA A 30 -13.06 -9.09 -8.16
C ALA A 30 -13.76 -7.73 -7.94
N ALA A 31 -12.96 -6.69 -7.70
CA ALA A 31 -13.44 -5.30 -7.62
C ALA A 31 -13.01 -4.56 -8.89
N ALA A 32 -13.98 -3.96 -9.56
CA ALA A 32 -13.72 -3.15 -10.75
C ALA A 32 -13.59 -1.66 -10.40
N VAL A 33 -12.69 -0.97 -11.10
CA VAL A 33 -12.61 0.49 -11.15
C VAL A 33 -12.87 0.90 -12.58
N SER A 34 -13.92 1.68 -12.79
CA SER A 34 -14.33 2.10 -14.13
C SER A 34 -13.47 3.26 -14.66
N ALA A 35 -13.41 3.39 -15.98
CA ALA A 35 -12.77 4.53 -16.63
C ALA A 35 -13.36 5.87 -16.18
N ALA A 36 -14.66 5.93 -15.91
CA ALA A 36 -15.34 7.15 -15.43
C ALA A 36 -14.86 7.57 -14.04
N GLU A 37 -14.69 6.62 -13.11
CA GLU A 37 -14.15 6.88 -11.77
C GLU A 37 -12.70 7.39 -11.85
N ILE A 38 -11.89 6.80 -12.71
CA ILE A 38 -10.51 7.24 -12.96
C ILE A 38 -10.50 8.67 -13.52
N GLN A 39 -11.25 8.94 -14.58
CA GLN A 39 -11.32 10.24 -15.22
C GLN A 39 -11.80 11.35 -14.27
N ALA A 40 -12.70 11.04 -13.35
CA ALA A 40 -13.19 11.99 -12.37
C ALA A 40 -12.11 12.55 -11.43
N LEU A 41 -10.98 11.84 -11.27
CA LEU A 41 -9.85 12.24 -10.43
C LEU A 41 -8.64 12.75 -11.21
N MET A 42 -8.69 12.79 -12.56
CA MET A 42 -7.60 13.30 -13.40
C MET A 42 -7.48 14.83 -13.47
N GLY A 43 -8.02 15.54 -12.51
CA GLY A 43 -7.97 16.98 -12.40
C GLY A 43 -7.80 17.44 -10.94
N PRO A 44 -7.90 18.77 -10.69
CA PRO A 44 -7.80 19.29 -9.34
C PRO A 44 -8.75 18.61 -8.37
N ARG A 45 -8.21 18.13 -7.24
CA ARG A 45 -8.97 17.37 -6.25
C ARG A 45 -10.05 18.25 -5.61
N LYS A 46 -11.28 17.77 -5.60
CA LYS A 46 -12.38 18.42 -4.90
C LYS A 46 -12.19 18.27 -3.38
N PRO A 47 -12.67 19.24 -2.57
CA PRO A 47 -12.68 19.08 -1.12
C PRO A 47 -13.31 17.75 -0.68
N ASN A 48 -12.76 17.13 0.36
CA ASN A 48 -13.25 15.88 0.95
C ASN A 48 -13.27 14.66 0.01
N THR A 49 -12.55 14.71 -1.12
CA THR A 49 -12.39 13.56 -2.01
C THR A 49 -11.08 12.84 -1.68
N LEU A 50 -11.14 11.53 -1.46
CA LEU A 50 -9.95 10.71 -1.26
C LEU A 50 -9.31 10.38 -2.62
N PRO A 51 -7.98 10.19 -2.68
CA PRO A 51 -7.30 9.75 -3.90
C PRO A 51 -7.59 8.28 -4.22
N ASN A 52 -7.90 7.45 -3.20
CA ASN A 52 -8.28 6.06 -3.41
C ASN A 52 -9.72 5.96 -3.91
N ILE A 53 -9.92 5.22 -4.99
CA ILE A 53 -11.23 4.88 -5.55
C ILE A 53 -11.75 3.60 -4.91
N ARG A 54 -10.83 2.64 -4.69
CA ARG A 54 -11.09 1.34 -4.05
C ARG A 54 -9.91 0.97 -3.17
N VAL A 55 -10.23 0.38 -2.03
CA VAL A 55 -9.29 -0.40 -1.22
C VAL A 55 -9.97 -1.71 -0.89
N VAL A 56 -9.40 -2.82 -1.33
CA VAL A 56 -10.00 -4.16 -1.19
C VAL A 56 -9.06 -5.11 -0.44
N ASP A 57 -9.64 -6.04 0.30
CA ASP A 57 -8.91 -7.21 0.80
C ASP A 57 -8.62 -8.15 -0.37
N ALA A 58 -7.35 -8.38 -0.64
CA ALA A 58 -6.87 -9.24 -1.73
C ALA A 58 -6.37 -10.62 -1.23
N GLY A 59 -6.84 -11.06 -0.06
CA GLY A 59 -6.44 -12.33 0.54
C GLY A 59 -5.27 -12.19 1.50
N GLY A 60 -5.46 -11.45 2.60
CA GLY A 60 -4.47 -11.25 3.66
C GLY A 60 -3.58 -10.02 3.48
N HIS A 61 -3.86 -9.20 2.47
CA HIS A 61 -3.30 -7.86 2.28
C HIS A 61 -4.32 -6.97 1.59
N ASN A 62 -4.22 -5.65 1.78
CA ASN A 62 -5.09 -4.72 1.07
C ASN A 62 -4.41 -4.22 -0.20
N VAL A 63 -5.22 -4.06 -1.26
CA VAL A 63 -4.80 -3.39 -2.50
C VAL A 63 -5.67 -2.16 -2.71
N GLY A 64 -5.02 -1.00 -2.75
CA GLY A 64 -5.65 0.28 -3.06
C GLY A 64 -5.44 0.66 -4.52
N VAL A 65 -6.47 1.21 -5.16
CA VAL A 65 -6.39 1.81 -6.50
C VAL A 65 -6.88 3.24 -6.41
N GLY A 66 -6.06 4.19 -6.84
CA GLY A 66 -6.39 5.61 -6.80
C GLY A 66 -5.79 6.39 -7.95
N VAL A 67 -6.10 7.68 -8.00
CA VAL A 67 -5.53 8.62 -8.96
C VAL A 67 -5.05 9.86 -8.21
N LEU A 68 -3.86 10.31 -8.56
CA LEU A 68 -3.30 11.55 -8.06
C LEU A 68 -3.08 12.53 -9.22
N TYR A 69 -3.49 13.77 -8.99
CA TYR A 69 -3.27 14.89 -9.88
C TYR A 69 -2.34 15.92 -9.23
N ARG A 70 -1.38 16.42 -9.99
CA ARG A 70 -0.39 17.43 -9.60
C ARG A 70 -0.41 18.56 -10.62
N ALA A 71 -0.62 19.79 -10.15
CA ALA A 71 -0.52 20.98 -11.01
C ALA A 71 0.89 21.57 -10.97
N GLU A 72 1.27 22.25 -12.05
CA GLU A 72 2.48 23.07 -12.09
C GLU A 72 2.44 24.18 -11.05
N GLY A 73 3.60 24.51 -10.46
CA GLY A 73 3.71 25.54 -9.43
C GLY A 73 3.12 25.16 -8.07
N GLN A 74 2.43 24.02 -7.96
CA GLN A 74 1.96 23.52 -6.68
C GLN A 74 3.14 22.93 -5.89
N THR A 75 3.33 23.39 -4.65
CA THR A 75 4.31 22.80 -3.75
C THR A 75 4.01 21.31 -3.53
N GLN A 76 4.99 20.46 -3.82
CA GLN A 76 4.91 19.04 -3.58
C GLN A 76 5.68 18.71 -2.30
N ASN A 77 5.03 18.01 -1.36
CA ASN A 77 5.70 17.45 -0.21
C ASN A 77 6.36 16.11 -0.59
N THR A 78 7.44 15.78 0.11
CA THR A 78 7.99 14.43 0.06
C THR A 78 7.07 13.47 0.77
N ALA A 79 7.14 12.20 0.42
CA ALA A 79 6.45 11.13 1.12
C ALA A 79 7.39 9.95 1.37
N VAL A 80 7.18 9.29 2.52
CA VAL A 80 7.72 7.97 2.84
C VAL A 80 6.57 7.17 3.45
N HIS A 81 6.19 6.06 2.86
CA HIS A 81 5.19 5.14 3.41
C HIS A 81 5.92 3.96 4.04
N PHE A 82 5.85 3.79 5.37
CA PHE A 82 6.67 2.80 6.07
C PHE A 82 6.29 1.35 5.76
N LYS A 83 5.03 1.10 5.40
CA LYS A 83 4.46 -0.25 5.27
C LYS A 83 3.74 -0.48 3.94
N VAL A 84 3.59 0.54 3.13
CA VAL A 84 2.84 0.50 1.87
C VAL A 84 3.80 0.71 0.71
N SER A 85 3.80 -0.21 -0.24
CA SER A 85 4.49 -0.04 -1.52
C SER A 85 3.54 0.57 -2.54
N GLU A 86 4.06 1.34 -3.48
CA GLU A 86 3.27 1.98 -4.51
C GLU A 86 3.77 1.65 -5.91
N VAL A 87 2.84 1.55 -6.85
CA VAL A 87 3.13 1.49 -8.28
C VAL A 87 2.42 2.68 -8.93
N TYR A 88 3.17 3.55 -9.59
CA TYR A 88 2.61 4.64 -10.37
C TYR A 88 2.59 4.26 -11.84
N HIS A 89 1.49 4.56 -12.52
CA HIS A 89 1.39 4.57 -13.97
C HIS A 89 0.97 5.97 -14.42
N VAL A 90 1.86 6.66 -15.11
CA VAL A 90 1.60 8.02 -15.60
C VAL A 90 0.57 7.97 -16.71
N MET A 91 -0.57 8.58 -16.49
CA MET A 91 -1.70 8.58 -17.42
C MET A 91 -1.73 9.84 -18.28
N LYS A 92 -1.15 10.96 -17.79
CA LYS A 92 -1.12 12.23 -18.51
C LYS A 92 -0.01 13.12 -17.95
N GLY A 93 0.68 13.84 -18.85
CA GLY A 93 1.69 14.84 -18.49
C GLY A 93 3.05 14.25 -18.17
N SER A 94 3.88 15.05 -17.50
CA SER A 94 5.25 14.67 -17.16
C SER A 94 5.74 15.37 -15.89
N GLY A 95 6.81 14.85 -15.32
CA GLY A 95 7.44 15.43 -14.15
C GLY A 95 8.72 14.73 -13.74
N THR A 96 9.45 15.35 -12.85
CA THR A 96 10.69 14.84 -12.29
C THR A 96 10.42 14.27 -10.91
N LEU A 97 10.53 12.94 -10.76
CA LEU A 97 10.44 12.24 -9.50
C LEU A 97 11.84 11.93 -8.95
N VAL A 98 12.08 12.23 -7.68
CA VAL A 98 13.29 11.83 -6.95
C VAL A 98 12.92 10.74 -5.98
N THR A 99 13.67 9.61 -5.97
CA THR A 99 13.45 8.48 -5.06
C THR A 99 14.72 8.14 -4.26
N GLY A 100 14.55 7.62 -3.04
CA GLY A 100 15.67 7.37 -2.13
C GLY A 100 16.23 8.65 -1.53
N GLY A 101 17.48 8.61 -1.06
CA GLY A 101 18.10 9.75 -0.38
C GLY A 101 17.54 10.03 1.01
N THR A 102 17.69 11.27 1.48
CA THR A 102 17.32 11.72 2.83
C THR A 102 16.26 12.81 2.75
N VAL A 103 15.16 12.62 3.50
CA VAL A 103 14.08 13.62 3.61
C VAL A 103 14.56 14.85 4.38
N VAL A 104 14.32 16.02 3.83
CA VAL A 104 14.60 17.32 4.47
C VAL A 104 13.39 17.74 5.29
N ASN A 105 13.63 18.20 6.53
CA ASN A 105 12.59 18.60 7.49
C ASN A 105 11.49 17.52 7.66
N PRO A 106 11.85 16.29 8.07
CA PRO A 106 10.89 15.22 8.18
C PRO A 106 9.88 15.50 9.30
N LYS A 107 8.59 15.22 9.00
CA LYS A 107 7.48 15.32 9.95
C LYS A 107 6.67 14.03 9.90
N THR A 108 6.57 13.35 11.03
CA THR A 108 5.74 12.16 11.17
C THR A 108 4.27 12.51 11.01
N ARG A 109 3.52 11.70 10.26
CA ARG A 109 2.07 11.83 10.14
C ARG A 109 1.37 11.40 11.43
N ALA A 110 0.30 12.08 11.80
CA ALA A 110 -0.51 11.69 12.95
C ALA A 110 -1.18 10.33 12.67
N ALA A 111 -1.15 9.41 13.63
CA ALA A 111 -1.61 8.03 13.43
C ALA A 111 -3.11 7.94 13.11
N ASP A 112 -3.90 8.91 13.56
CA ASP A 112 -5.34 9.03 13.36
C ASP A 112 -5.72 9.91 12.16
N SER A 113 -4.74 10.43 11.41
CA SER A 113 -5.01 11.27 10.25
C SER A 113 -5.66 10.48 9.11
N VAL A 114 -6.37 11.17 8.24
CA VAL A 114 -7.00 10.59 7.05
C VAL A 114 -5.94 10.00 6.11
N GLU A 115 -4.80 10.67 5.99
CA GLU A 115 -3.66 10.19 5.19
C GLU A 115 -3.18 8.83 5.68
N VAL A 116 -3.09 8.63 7.01
CA VAL A 116 -2.62 7.36 7.58
C VAL A 116 -3.69 6.27 7.50
N THR A 117 -4.93 6.59 7.86
CA THR A 117 -5.97 5.56 8.04
C THR A 117 -6.71 5.22 6.75
N ARG A 118 -6.71 6.10 5.75
CA ARG A 118 -7.54 5.96 4.54
C ARG A 118 -6.81 6.20 3.22
N GLU A 119 -5.63 6.82 3.20
CA GLU A 119 -4.96 7.14 1.94
C GLU A 119 -3.75 6.22 1.69
N ASP A 120 -2.66 6.38 2.44
CA ASP A 120 -1.37 5.81 2.10
C ASP A 120 -0.56 5.27 3.30
N GLY A 121 -1.21 5.15 4.47
CA GLY A 121 -0.65 4.50 5.65
C GLY A 121 0.37 5.35 6.42
N PRO A 122 0.97 4.76 7.47
CA PRO A 122 1.91 5.47 8.34
C PRO A 122 3.20 5.84 7.62
N GLY A 123 3.71 7.05 7.92
CA GLY A 123 4.88 7.54 7.24
C GLY A 123 5.35 8.91 7.71
N VAL A 124 6.21 9.52 6.92
CA VAL A 124 6.68 10.90 7.11
C VAL A 124 6.47 11.71 5.84
N THR A 125 6.34 13.00 6.02
CA THR A 125 6.42 14.00 4.95
C THR A 125 7.65 14.90 5.18
N GLY A 126 8.01 15.70 4.19
CA GLY A 126 9.07 16.69 4.31
C GLY A 126 9.02 17.67 3.15
N THR A 127 10.03 18.53 3.05
CA THR A 127 10.04 19.63 2.07
C THR A 127 10.84 19.33 0.81
N ALA A 128 11.79 18.41 0.88
CA ALA A 128 12.65 18.00 -0.24
C ALA A 128 13.32 16.66 0.05
N ILE A 129 14.03 16.12 -0.94
CA ILE A 129 14.96 14.99 -0.78
C ILE A 129 16.36 15.46 -1.15
N GLN A 130 17.34 15.20 -0.27
CA GLN A 130 18.75 15.33 -0.55
C GLN A 130 19.34 14.01 -1.04
N GLY A 131 20.07 14.04 -2.14
CA GLY A 131 20.53 12.81 -2.80
C GLY A 131 19.38 12.05 -3.44
N GLY A 132 19.60 10.77 -3.72
CA GLY A 132 18.58 9.94 -4.36
C GLY A 132 18.74 9.89 -5.88
N VAL A 133 17.84 9.14 -6.52
CA VAL A 133 17.83 8.90 -7.97
C VAL A 133 16.73 9.71 -8.61
N THR A 134 17.07 10.42 -9.68
CA THR A 134 16.14 11.25 -10.44
C THR A 134 15.56 10.46 -11.61
N HIS A 135 14.23 10.48 -11.75
CA HIS A 135 13.47 9.86 -12.83
C HIS A 135 12.67 10.92 -13.57
N GLN A 136 12.88 11.01 -14.89
CA GLN A 136 12.04 11.82 -15.76
C GLN A 136 10.86 10.97 -16.21
N LEU A 137 9.69 11.22 -15.61
CA LEU A 137 8.48 10.46 -15.91
C LEU A 137 7.60 11.19 -16.90
N LYS A 138 7.02 10.45 -17.85
CA LYS A 138 6.08 10.92 -18.85
C LYS A 138 4.94 9.93 -19.03
N GLU A 139 3.93 10.32 -19.77
CA GLU A 139 2.78 9.48 -20.09
C GLU A 139 3.18 8.09 -20.60
N GLY A 140 2.58 7.06 -20.02
CA GLY A 140 2.86 5.64 -20.24
C GLY A 140 3.91 5.04 -19.32
N ASP A 141 4.75 5.84 -18.65
CA ASP A 141 5.77 5.30 -17.76
C ASP A 141 5.17 4.69 -16.49
N VAL A 142 5.84 3.63 -16.00
CA VAL A 142 5.51 2.95 -14.75
C VAL A 142 6.73 2.98 -13.83
N ILE A 143 6.51 3.27 -12.54
CA ILE A 143 7.54 3.19 -11.52
C ILE A 143 7.01 2.45 -10.28
N VAL A 144 7.85 1.58 -9.71
CA VAL A 144 7.57 0.86 -8.45
C VAL A 144 8.35 1.52 -7.32
N ILE A 145 7.67 1.88 -6.26
CA ILE A 145 8.23 2.53 -5.07
C ILE A 145 8.03 1.57 -3.88
N PRO A 146 9.08 0.87 -3.42
CA PRO A 146 8.99 0.00 -2.27
C PRO A 146 8.64 0.76 -0.99
N ALA A 147 8.00 0.08 -0.04
CA ALA A 147 7.76 0.61 1.29
C ALA A 147 9.07 1.12 1.93
N GLY A 148 9.01 2.25 2.62
CA GLY A 148 10.17 2.90 3.23
C GLY A 148 11.00 3.76 2.28
N THR A 149 10.73 3.76 0.97
CA THR A 149 11.47 4.58 0.01
C THR A 149 10.97 6.02 0.00
N PRO A 150 11.81 7.02 0.35
CA PRO A 150 11.48 8.42 0.15
C PRO A 150 11.20 8.71 -1.33
N HIS A 151 10.17 9.51 -1.61
CA HIS A 151 9.86 9.92 -2.97
C HIS A 151 9.23 11.31 -3.02
N TRP A 152 9.49 12.04 -4.12
CA TRP A 152 9.11 13.43 -4.23
C TRP A 152 9.12 13.89 -5.69
N PHE A 153 8.01 14.46 -6.14
CA PHE A 153 8.02 15.19 -7.40
C PHE A 153 8.68 16.57 -7.19
N SER A 154 9.93 16.70 -7.62
CA SER A 154 10.68 17.94 -7.54
C SER A 154 10.27 18.96 -8.60
N LYS A 155 9.66 18.49 -9.70
CA LYS A 155 9.14 19.32 -10.79
C LYS A 155 7.93 18.66 -11.43
N ILE A 156 6.96 19.47 -11.79
CA ILE A 156 5.80 19.09 -12.63
C ILE A 156 5.84 19.98 -13.87
N ASP A 157 5.72 19.38 -15.05
CA ASP A 157 5.71 20.12 -16.33
C ASP A 157 4.24 20.30 -16.77
N GLY A 158 3.67 21.48 -16.48
CA GLY A 158 2.25 21.81 -16.70
C GLY A 158 1.33 21.11 -15.71
N SER A 159 1.06 19.83 -15.93
CA SER A 159 0.28 18.99 -14.99
C SER A 159 0.68 17.53 -15.15
N LEU A 160 0.43 16.75 -14.10
CA LEU A 160 0.70 15.32 -14.07
C LEU A 160 -0.48 14.60 -13.41
N ALA A 161 -1.01 13.57 -14.07
CA ALA A 161 -1.99 12.65 -13.49
C ALA A 161 -1.46 11.22 -13.61
N TYR A 162 -1.53 10.47 -12.51
CA TYR A 162 -1.08 9.08 -12.48
C TYR A 162 -2.00 8.20 -11.66
N LEU A 163 -2.22 6.98 -12.15
CA LEU A 163 -2.80 5.90 -11.38
C LEU A 163 -1.79 5.49 -10.31
N VAL A 164 -2.26 5.27 -9.10
CA VAL A 164 -1.49 4.70 -8.01
C VAL A 164 -2.13 3.39 -7.56
N ILE A 165 -1.34 2.33 -7.53
CA ILE A 165 -1.70 1.06 -6.91
C ILE A 165 -0.90 0.94 -5.63
N ARG A 166 -1.59 0.78 -4.49
CA ARG A 166 -1.01 0.62 -3.16
C ARG A 166 -1.12 -0.82 -2.71
N ILE A 167 -0.01 -1.37 -2.29
CA ILE A 167 0.09 -2.72 -1.73
C ILE A 167 0.34 -2.56 -0.24
N ASP A 168 -0.64 -2.94 0.57
CA ASP A 168 -0.64 -2.80 2.03
C ASP A 168 -0.71 -4.19 2.70
N PRO A 169 0.46 -4.83 2.93
CA PRO A 169 0.54 -6.16 3.53
C PRO A 169 0.05 -6.21 4.98
N SER A 170 -0.01 -5.07 5.64
CA SER A 170 -0.40 -4.96 7.06
C SER A 170 -1.84 -4.53 7.25
N GLN A 171 -2.61 -4.35 6.17
CA GLN A 171 -4.04 -3.97 6.17
C GLN A 171 -4.33 -2.70 7.01
N LEU A 172 -3.44 -1.71 6.91
CA LEU A 172 -3.50 -0.45 7.68
C LEU A 172 -4.45 0.57 7.07
N ILE A 173 -4.65 0.52 5.74
CA ILE A 173 -5.55 1.40 5.02
C ILE A 173 -6.94 0.79 5.04
N ALA A 174 -7.93 1.54 5.53
CA ALA A 174 -9.31 1.07 5.61
C ALA A 174 -9.88 0.71 4.23
N LEU A 175 -10.67 -0.35 4.16
CA LEU A 175 -11.38 -0.76 2.96
C LEU A 175 -12.36 0.33 2.47
N GLN A 176 -12.48 0.49 1.14
CA GLN A 176 -13.28 1.53 0.48
C GLN A 176 -13.98 0.98 -0.76
#